data_6a5f843c793bc76f6de2548ebc16fc26
#
_entry.id   6a5f843c793bc76f6de2548ebc16fc26
#
_cell.length_a   1.000
_cell.length_b   1.000
_cell.length_c   1.000
_cell.angle_alpha   90.00
_cell.angle_beta   90.00
_cell.angle_gamma   90.00
#
_symmetry.space_group_name_H-M   'P 1'
#
loop_
_entity.id
_entity.type
_entity.pdbx_description
1 polymer ?
#
loop_
_entity_poly.entity_id
_entity_poly.type
_entity_poly.pdbx_seq_one_letter_code
_entity_poly.pdbx_strand_id
1 'polypeptide(L)'
;MRRFCLITLFLCSAIVVSAQFARSFTRNISSLQMVLNNDWVKPPVITLGSDDELLFSFDELSHTYKRFTYHITHCNADWTPSELHAIDYIDGFNDRPIDEWENSVTTTQLYTHYEFTLPNDDVRLKVSGNYKVEIFDDENNETPVAVFAFAVLSPKLRVSAKISGNTDIDTNVSHQQLSFDVHCAGYNIMSPATDIKPVIYQNRRPDNCVSGIKPTYVTSSALQYVYSESLIFKAGNEYRRFELTDPYAPGQNVDRVQYSEPYFHAELYTDKVRPTYTNARDENGRYFINTLQGFGSAIEADYAAVHFTLKAPYDGCGDYYLCGDFNGNFFGAHNRMRWDDDSQCYRTVQLLKLGLYNYQYLWVPRGETVGVTAPSEGDFYNTENEYLIMIYHRDFGGRYDRLVGMLQVNYDLEKN
;
A
#
# COMPACT_ATOMS: atom_id res chain seq x y z
N MET A 1 -39.99 34.12 -24.36
CA MET A 1 -38.85 33.19 -24.57
C MET A 1 -37.93 33.28 -23.36
N ARG A 2 -38.08 32.32 -22.43
CA ARG A 2 -37.20 32.19 -21.24
C ARG A 2 -36.08 31.22 -21.60
N ARG A 3 -34.86 31.71 -21.62
CA ARG A 3 -33.64 30.86 -21.79
C ARG A 3 -33.32 30.20 -20.42
N PHE A 4 -33.46 28.90 -20.33
CA PHE A 4 -32.93 28.10 -19.24
C PHE A 4 -31.43 27.87 -19.52
N CYS A 5 -30.56 28.46 -18.70
CA CYS A 5 -29.15 28.05 -18.64
C CYS A 5 -29.07 26.78 -17.75
N LEU A 6 -28.78 25.63 -18.39
CA LEU A 6 -28.34 24.43 -17.68
C LEU A 6 -26.88 24.66 -17.22
N ILE A 7 -26.69 24.81 -15.91
CA ILE A 7 -25.37 24.75 -15.29
C ILE A 7 -25.09 23.27 -15.04
N THR A 8 -24.27 22.67 -15.89
CA THR A 8 -23.74 21.33 -15.67
C THR A 8 -22.67 21.41 -14.57
N LEU A 9 -23.05 20.98 -13.35
CA LEU A 9 -22.11 20.83 -12.24
C LEU A 9 -21.25 19.60 -12.55
N PHE A 10 -20.01 19.82 -13.01
CA PHE A 10 -18.99 18.78 -13.01
C PHE A 10 -18.62 18.47 -11.55
N LEU A 11 -19.19 17.40 -10.98
CA LEU A 11 -18.66 16.78 -9.78
C LEU A 11 -17.33 16.12 -10.15
N CYS A 12 -16.23 16.83 -9.99
CA CYS A 12 -14.92 16.23 -9.88
C CYS A 12 -14.92 15.41 -8.58
N SER A 13 -15.18 14.11 -8.67
CA SER A 13 -14.89 13.19 -7.59
C SER A 13 -13.36 13.17 -7.43
N ALA A 14 -12.85 13.95 -6.48
CA ALA A 14 -11.47 13.84 -6.04
C ALA A 14 -11.30 12.39 -5.54
N ILE A 15 -10.59 11.56 -6.30
CA ILE A 15 -10.12 10.26 -5.83
C ILE A 15 -9.12 10.60 -4.73
N VAL A 16 -9.57 10.52 -3.48
CA VAL A 16 -8.68 10.63 -2.32
C VAL A 16 -7.80 9.38 -2.36
N VAL A 17 -6.63 9.52 -2.95
CA VAL A 17 -5.58 8.50 -2.85
C VAL A 17 -4.93 8.74 -1.49
N SER A 18 -5.28 7.94 -0.52
CA SER A 18 -4.68 7.99 0.80
C SER A 18 -3.73 6.83 0.98
N ALA A 19 -2.44 7.09 1.03
CA ALA A 19 -1.31 6.27 1.46
C ALA A 19 -0.22 5.97 0.41
N GLN A 20 0.84 5.29 0.86
CA GLN A 20 2.00 4.89 0.06
C GLN A 20 1.71 3.57 -0.65
N PHE A 21 1.47 3.53 -1.95
CA PHE A 21 1.39 2.30 -2.73
C PHE A 21 1.50 2.51 -4.22
N ALA A 22 1.38 1.36 -4.89
CA ALA A 22 1.27 1.28 -6.32
C ALA A 22 -0.16 0.87 -6.71
N ARG A 23 -0.72 1.50 -7.74
CA ARG A 23 -2.03 1.18 -8.28
C ARG A 23 -2.03 1.24 -9.80
N SER A 24 -2.51 0.18 -10.42
CA SER A 24 -2.81 0.17 -11.85
C SER A 24 -4.23 0.67 -12.12
N PHE A 25 -4.41 1.40 -13.21
CA PHE A 25 -5.71 1.86 -13.71
C PHE A 25 -6.16 1.08 -14.96
N THR A 26 -5.28 0.26 -15.53
CA THR A 26 -5.55 -0.56 -16.71
C THR A 26 -5.28 -2.02 -16.42
N ARG A 27 -5.93 -2.92 -17.17
CA ARG A 27 -5.73 -4.36 -17.00
C ARG A 27 -4.40 -4.86 -17.54
N ASN A 28 -3.77 -4.08 -18.42
CA ASN A 28 -2.52 -4.47 -19.07
C ASN A 28 -1.29 -4.12 -18.24
N ILE A 29 -1.43 -3.33 -17.19
CA ILE A 29 -0.32 -2.99 -16.30
C ILE A 29 -0.48 -3.79 -15.00
N SER A 30 0.56 -4.55 -14.65
CA SER A 30 0.56 -5.48 -13.53
C SER A 30 1.88 -5.45 -12.74
N SER A 31 1.94 -6.18 -11.64
CA SER A 31 3.16 -6.40 -10.82
C SER A 31 3.90 -5.12 -10.44
N LEU A 32 3.15 -4.08 -10.04
CA LEU A 32 3.74 -2.81 -9.63
C LEU A 32 4.50 -2.95 -8.31
N GLN A 33 5.80 -2.68 -8.29
CA GLN A 33 6.63 -2.75 -7.09
C GLN A 33 7.40 -1.46 -6.85
N MET A 34 7.63 -1.18 -5.57
CA MET A 34 8.57 -0.14 -5.08
C MET A 34 9.51 -0.80 -4.08
N VAL A 35 10.80 -0.82 -4.37
CA VAL A 35 11.81 -1.50 -3.54
C VAL A 35 12.91 -0.53 -3.15
N LEU A 36 13.03 -0.23 -1.85
CA LEU A 36 14.04 0.68 -1.32
C LEU A 36 15.34 -0.07 -1.04
N ASN A 37 16.45 0.32 -1.70
CA ASN A 37 17.79 -0.24 -1.46
C ASN A 37 17.82 -1.79 -1.52
N ASN A 38 17.09 -2.38 -2.46
CA ASN A 38 16.92 -3.84 -2.60
C ASN A 38 16.28 -4.54 -1.39
N ASP A 39 15.58 -3.79 -0.52
CA ASP A 39 14.88 -4.31 0.64
C ASP A 39 13.37 -4.13 0.47
N TRP A 40 12.67 -5.19 0.07
CA TRP A 40 11.23 -5.21 -0.20
C TRP A 40 10.35 -5.12 1.07
N VAL A 41 10.94 -5.31 2.26
CA VAL A 41 10.22 -5.19 3.54
C VAL A 41 10.12 -3.73 3.98
N LYS A 42 11.09 -2.90 3.63
CA LYS A 42 11.10 -1.47 4.02
C LYS A 42 9.95 -0.68 3.38
N PRO A 43 9.41 0.33 4.09
CA PRO A 43 8.48 1.27 3.48
C PRO A 43 9.20 2.07 2.37
N PRO A 44 8.49 2.49 1.30
CA PRO A 44 9.06 3.30 0.24
C PRO A 44 9.25 4.76 0.69
N VAL A 45 10.26 4.97 1.53
CA VAL A 45 10.61 6.28 2.10
C VAL A 45 12.09 6.55 1.91
N ILE A 46 12.42 7.49 1.05
CA ILE A 46 13.77 7.97 0.78
C ILE A 46 14.16 8.98 1.84
N THR A 47 15.37 8.91 2.38
CA THR A 47 15.93 9.97 3.22
C THR A 47 16.52 11.08 2.36
N LEU A 48 16.07 12.31 2.53
CA LEU A 48 16.52 13.44 1.73
C LEU A 48 18.02 13.68 1.90
N GLY A 49 18.74 13.61 0.77
CA GLY A 49 20.19 13.83 0.75
C GLY A 49 21.03 12.62 1.18
N SER A 50 20.44 11.45 1.34
CA SER A 50 21.15 10.17 1.45
C SER A 50 21.44 9.56 0.08
N ASP A 51 22.10 8.40 0.10
CA ASP A 51 22.30 7.55 -1.08
C ASP A 51 21.16 6.52 -1.24
N ASP A 52 19.99 6.79 -0.68
CA ASP A 52 18.83 5.92 -0.84
C ASP A 52 18.34 5.92 -2.29
N GLU A 53 18.10 4.73 -2.81
CA GLU A 53 17.55 4.49 -4.14
C GLU A 53 16.23 3.70 -4.04
N LEU A 54 15.18 4.22 -4.66
CA LEU A 54 13.89 3.57 -4.76
C LEU A 54 13.68 3.08 -6.19
N LEU A 55 13.70 1.76 -6.37
CA LEU A 55 13.39 1.11 -7.63
C LEU A 55 11.88 1.02 -7.80
N PHE A 56 11.38 1.45 -8.95
CA PHE A 56 10.00 1.32 -9.41
C PHE A 56 9.99 0.32 -10.56
N SER A 57 9.08 -0.63 -10.52
CA SER A 57 8.92 -1.58 -11.63
C SER A 57 7.46 -1.95 -11.86
N PHE A 58 7.15 -2.32 -13.11
CA PHE A 58 5.85 -2.84 -13.52
C PHE A 58 5.98 -3.65 -14.82
N ASP A 59 4.98 -4.48 -15.08
CA ASP A 59 4.89 -5.24 -16.32
C ASP A 59 3.73 -4.73 -17.18
N GLU A 60 3.97 -4.60 -18.47
CA GLU A 60 2.94 -4.43 -19.48
C GLU A 60 2.69 -5.80 -20.15
N LEU A 61 1.43 -6.28 -20.07
CA LEU A 61 1.04 -7.64 -20.45
C LEU A 61 0.94 -7.83 -21.98
N SER A 62 1.95 -7.37 -22.71
CA SER A 62 2.22 -7.72 -24.09
C SER A 62 3.73 -7.86 -24.31
N HIS A 63 4.13 -8.42 -25.43
CA HIS A 63 5.56 -8.60 -25.75
C HIS A 63 6.03 -7.52 -26.74
N THR A 64 5.38 -6.38 -26.70
CA THR A 64 5.64 -5.26 -27.62
C THR A 64 6.08 -4.05 -26.81
N TYR A 65 7.24 -3.52 -27.16
CA TYR A 65 7.71 -2.28 -26.55
C TYR A 65 6.67 -1.18 -26.69
N LYS A 66 6.36 -0.52 -25.58
CA LYS A 66 5.59 0.72 -25.52
C LYS A 66 6.41 1.78 -24.83
N ARG A 67 6.27 3.01 -25.30
CA ARG A 67 6.94 4.13 -24.68
C ARG A 67 6.09 4.63 -23.52
N PHE A 68 6.65 4.54 -22.32
CA PHE A 68 6.06 5.11 -21.09
C PHE A 68 6.87 6.31 -20.63
N THR A 69 6.15 7.28 -20.06
CA THR A 69 6.71 8.48 -19.46
C THR A 69 6.24 8.58 -18.02
N TYR A 70 7.10 8.96 -17.08
CA TYR A 70 6.69 9.21 -15.71
C TYR A 70 6.62 10.71 -15.41
N HIS A 71 5.58 11.11 -14.66
CA HIS A 71 5.38 12.45 -14.15
C HIS A 71 5.40 12.44 -12.62
N ILE A 72 6.19 13.33 -12.00
CA ILE A 72 6.33 13.43 -10.54
C ILE A 72 5.54 14.62 -10.03
N THR A 73 4.69 14.39 -9.02
CA THR A 73 3.92 15.43 -8.32
C THR A 73 4.22 15.39 -6.83
N HIS A 74 4.63 16.54 -6.26
CA HIS A 74 4.76 16.67 -4.81
C HIS A 74 3.40 16.86 -4.14
N CYS A 75 3.16 16.13 -3.03
CA CYS A 75 1.90 16.12 -2.31
C CYS A 75 2.04 16.49 -0.83
N ASN A 76 0.95 16.98 -0.24
CA ASN A 76 0.79 17.21 1.20
C ASN A 76 0.60 15.89 1.96
N ALA A 77 0.50 15.96 3.28
CA ALA A 77 0.28 14.81 4.17
C ALA A 77 -0.99 14.00 3.82
N ASP A 78 -2.02 14.64 3.27
CA ASP A 78 -3.28 14.06 2.82
C ASP A 78 -3.27 13.63 1.33
N TRP A 79 -2.08 13.59 0.70
CA TRP A 79 -1.88 13.24 -0.70
C TRP A 79 -2.51 14.20 -1.73
N THR A 80 -3.04 15.34 -1.30
CA THR A 80 -3.39 16.43 -2.22
C THR A 80 -2.14 17.06 -2.81
N PRO A 81 -2.12 17.47 -4.09
CA PRO A 81 -1.00 18.20 -4.66
C PRO A 81 -0.64 19.42 -3.80
N SER A 82 0.64 19.65 -3.57
CA SER A 82 1.11 20.84 -2.86
C SER A 82 1.06 22.09 -3.75
N GLU A 83 1.25 23.25 -3.16
CA GLU A 83 1.34 24.53 -3.87
C GLU A 83 2.74 24.79 -4.48
N LEU A 84 3.59 23.77 -4.52
CA LEU A 84 4.93 23.86 -5.13
C LEU A 84 4.86 23.65 -6.64
N HIS A 85 5.69 24.39 -7.36
CA HIS A 85 5.96 24.12 -8.77
C HIS A 85 7.06 23.04 -8.88
N ALA A 86 7.13 22.34 -10.03
CA ALA A 86 8.13 21.27 -10.24
C ALA A 86 9.55 21.71 -9.92
N ILE A 87 9.95 22.89 -10.30
CA ILE A 87 11.27 23.47 -10.01
C ILE A 87 11.56 23.65 -8.52
N ASP A 88 10.54 23.70 -7.67
CA ASP A 88 10.71 23.85 -6.22
C ASP A 88 11.10 22.50 -5.57
N TYR A 89 10.62 21.36 -6.11
CA TYR A 89 10.79 20.03 -5.49
C TYR A 89 11.63 19.05 -6.30
N ILE A 90 11.89 19.32 -7.59
CA ILE A 90 12.76 18.52 -8.45
C ILE A 90 13.93 19.41 -8.94
N ASP A 91 15.13 18.84 -8.99
CA ASP A 91 16.25 19.31 -9.78
C ASP A 91 16.39 18.38 -10.98
N GLY A 92 16.25 18.94 -12.18
CA GLY A 92 16.15 18.18 -13.44
C GLY A 92 14.82 18.39 -14.15
N PHE A 93 14.47 17.46 -15.02
CA PHE A 93 13.26 17.55 -15.84
C PHE A 93 12.20 16.56 -15.37
N ASN A 94 10.96 17.04 -15.24
CA ASN A 94 9.79 16.16 -15.10
C ASN A 94 9.41 15.57 -16.47
N ASP A 95 8.48 14.62 -16.51
CA ASP A 95 8.03 13.97 -17.76
C ASP A 95 9.16 13.23 -18.49
N ARG A 96 9.85 12.34 -17.79
CA ARG A 96 10.96 11.55 -18.32
C ARG A 96 10.46 10.21 -18.89
N PRO A 97 11.01 9.78 -20.05
CA PRO A 97 10.74 8.45 -20.56
C PRO A 97 11.33 7.38 -19.64
N ILE A 98 10.72 6.19 -19.65
CA ILE A 98 11.25 4.99 -19.02
C ILE A 98 12.01 4.22 -20.10
N ASP A 99 13.34 4.26 -20.02
CA ASP A 99 14.23 3.69 -21.04
C ASP A 99 14.72 2.27 -20.68
N GLU A 100 14.56 1.84 -19.42
CA GLU A 100 14.93 0.50 -18.97
C GLU A 100 13.74 -0.44 -19.10
N TRP A 101 13.85 -1.40 -20.03
CA TRP A 101 12.83 -2.40 -20.26
C TRP A 101 13.40 -3.67 -20.84
N GLU A 102 12.77 -4.80 -20.52
CA GLU A 102 13.12 -6.12 -21.05
C GLU A 102 11.87 -6.94 -21.33
N ASN A 103 11.91 -7.74 -22.40
CA ASN A 103 10.85 -8.69 -22.70
C ASN A 103 10.98 -9.95 -21.84
N SER A 104 9.84 -10.51 -21.43
CA SER A 104 9.79 -11.78 -20.71
C SER A 104 10.40 -12.93 -21.53
N VAL A 105 11.03 -13.86 -20.84
CA VAL A 105 11.72 -15.01 -21.45
C VAL A 105 11.13 -16.30 -20.87
N THR A 106 10.80 -17.24 -21.74
CA THR A 106 10.28 -18.57 -21.37
C THR A 106 8.97 -18.57 -20.60
N THR A 107 8.18 -17.49 -20.70
CA THR A 107 6.88 -17.33 -20.03
C THR A 107 5.72 -17.68 -20.95
N THR A 108 4.64 -18.22 -20.38
CA THR A 108 3.39 -18.51 -21.09
C THR A 108 2.61 -17.21 -21.33
N GLN A 109 2.46 -16.37 -20.30
CA GLN A 109 1.98 -15.03 -20.45
C GLN A 109 3.15 -14.12 -20.83
N LEU A 110 3.12 -13.64 -22.07
CA LEU A 110 4.12 -12.69 -22.56
C LEU A 110 3.90 -11.31 -21.94
N TYR A 111 4.98 -10.64 -21.51
CA TYR A 111 4.96 -9.29 -20.99
C TYR A 111 6.28 -8.56 -21.31
N THR A 112 6.26 -7.25 -21.19
CA THR A 112 7.45 -6.39 -21.18
C THR A 112 7.59 -5.81 -19.77
N HIS A 113 8.72 -6.04 -19.13
CA HIS A 113 9.10 -5.50 -17.83
C HIS A 113 9.71 -4.12 -18.00
N TYR A 114 9.28 -3.16 -17.20
CA TYR A 114 9.80 -1.79 -17.14
C TYR A 114 10.28 -1.47 -15.75
N GLU A 115 11.43 -0.80 -15.66
CA GLU A 115 11.95 -0.33 -14.38
C GLU A 115 12.62 1.04 -14.50
N PHE A 116 12.69 1.77 -13.41
CA PHE A 116 13.43 3.01 -13.25
C PHE A 116 13.67 3.29 -11.77
N THR A 117 14.70 4.07 -11.47
CA THR A 117 15.09 4.40 -10.10
C THR A 117 14.94 5.89 -9.83
N LEU A 118 14.52 6.27 -8.62
CA LEU A 118 14.55 7.65 -8.12
C LEU A 118 15.25 7.69 -6.76
N PRO A 119 16.09 8.73 -6.51
CA PRO A 119 16.64 9.70 -7.44
C PRO A 119 17.52 9.03 -8.50
N ASN A 120 17.77 9.72 -9.63
CA ASN A 120 18.69 9.30 -10.67
C ASN A 120 19.52 10.48 -11.18
N ASP A 121 20.33 10.28 -12.22
CA ASP A 121 21.20 11.35 -12.76
C ASP A 121 20.41 12.52 -13.35
N ASP A 122 19.20 12.27 -13.86
CA ASP A 122 18.33 13.25 -14.49
C ASP A 122 17.36 13.94 -13.54
N VAL A 123 17.05 13.30 -12.40
CA VAL A 123 16.02 13.77 -11.45
C VAL A 123 16.50 13.61 -10.00
N ARG A 124 16.66 14.74 -9.30
CA ARG A 124 16.96 14.78 -7.87
C ARG A 124 15.83 15.41 -7.08
N LEU A 125 15.51 14.83 -5.92
CA LEU A 125 14.47 15.35 -5.04
C LEU A 125 15.05 16.42 -4.12
N LYS A 126 14.39 17.58 -4.01
CA LYS A 126 14.91 18.77 -3.28
C LYS A 126 14.25 18.97 -1.92
N VAL A 127 13.04 18.49 -1.73
CA VAL A 127 12.25 18.75 -0.52
C VAL A 127 11.65 17.44 0.03
N SER A 128 11.36 17.43 1.32
CA SER A 128 10.67 16.32 1.97
C SER A 128 9.16 16.45 1.85
N GLY A 129 8.45 15.34 1.90
CA GLY A 129 6.98 15.26 1.80
C GLY A 129 6.55 13.99 1.06
N ASN A 130 5.33 13.97 0.61
CA ASN A 130 4.81 12.88 -0.21
C ASN A 130 5.01 13.17 -1.70
N TYR A 131 5.18 12.09 -2.47
CA TYR A 131 5.36 12.17 -3.91
C TYR A 131 4.51 11.12 -4.61
N LYS A 132 3.87 11.50 -5.70
CA LYS A 132 3.25 10.60 -6.67
C LYS A 132 4.09 10.54 -7.92
N VAL A 133 4.24 9.35 -8.47
CA VAL A 133 4.80 9.12 -9.79
C VAL A 133 3.70 8.51 -10.63
N GLU A 134 3.22 9.25 -11.58
CA GLU A 134 2.16 8.85 -12.51
C GLU A 134 2.79 8.38 -13.81
N ILE A 135 2.41 7.19 -14.27
CA ILE A 135 2.92 6.59 -15.50
C ILE A 135 1.91 6.81 -16.61
N PHE A 136 2.38 7.37 -17.72
CA PHE A 136 1.57 7.64 -18.90
C PHE A 136 2.06 6.79 -20.07
N ASP A 137 1.14 6.28 -20.85
CA ASP A 137 1.39 5.68 -22.16
C ASP A 137 1.45 6.81 -23.19
N ASP A 138 2.57 6.95 -23.90
CA ASP A 138 2.77 8.06 -24.85
C ASP A 138 1.76 8.02 -26.02
N GLU A 139 1.18 6.86 -26.33
CA GLU A 139 0.12 6.73 -27.34
C GLU A 139 -1.23 7.25 -26.82
N ASN A 140 -1.45 7.26 -25.51
CA ASN A 140 -2.67 7.75 -24.85
C ASN A 140 -2.33 8.41 -23.51
N ASN A 141 -1.78 9.63 -23.58
CA ASN A 141 -1.27 10.37 -22.42
C ASN A 141 -2.32 11.25 -21.70
N GLU A 142 -3.61 11.08 -21.98
CA GLU A 142 -4.67 11.85 -21.33
C GLU A 142 -4.88 11.43 -19.86
N THR A 143 -4.66 10.16 -19.56
CA THR A 143 -4.84 9.60 -18.21
C THR A 143 -3.70 8.67 -17.86
N PRO A 144 -3.25 8.68 -16.59
CA PRO A 144 -2.20 7.75 -16.17
C PRO A 144 -2.67 6.30 -16.23
N VAL A 145 -1.79 5.39 -16.64
CA VAL A 145 -2.02 3.93 -16.63
C VAL A 145 -1.71 3.30 -15.28
N ALA A 146 -0.82 3.93 -14.52
CA ALA A 146 -0.46 3.52 -13.15
C ALA A 146 0.00 4.71 -12.31
N VAL A 147 0.00 4.55 -10.99
CA VAL A 147 0.55 5.50 -10.04
C VAL A 147 1.33 4.76 -8.96
N PHE A 148 2.47 5.33 -8.60
CA PHE A 148 3.25 4.98 -7.42
C PHE A 148 3.23 6.13 -6.43
N ALA A 149 3.11 5.83 -5.14
CA ALA A 149 3.07 6.81 -4.07
C ALA A 149 4.13 6.49 -3.01
N PHE A 150 5.12 7.37 -2.84
CA PHE A 150 6.23 7.23 -1.91
C PHE A 150 6.44 8.50 -1.11
N ALA A 151 7.36 8.49 -0.15
CA ALA A 151 7.67 9.68 0.64
C ALA A 151 9.18 9.98 0.69
N VAL A 152 9.49 11.25 0.99
CA VAL A 152 10.84 11.72 1.22
C VAL A 152 10.93 12.30 2.62
N LEU A 153 11.79 11.73 3.46
CA LEU A 153 12.00 12.11 4.85
C LEU A 153 13.17 13.08 4.99
N SER A 154 12.96 14.19 5.69
CA SER A 154 14.05 15.03 6.24
C SER A 154 14.06 14.86 7.75
N PRO A 155 14.91 13.98 8.34
CA PRO A 155 14.81 13.57 9.74
C PRO A 155 15.23 14.72 10.68
N LYS A 156 14.25 15.46 11.20
CA LYS A 156 14.42 16.56 12.15
C LYS A 156 13.85 16.23 13.52
N LEU A 157 12.83 15.38 13.58
CA LEU A 157 12.15 14.96 14.79
C LEU A 157 12.35 13.47 15.02
N ARG A 158 12.62 13.09 16.26
CA ARG A 158 12.63 11.68 16.67
C ARG A 158 11.27 11.29 17.18
N VAL A 159 10.80 10.12 16.79
CA VAL A 159 9.55 9.53 17.29
C VAL A 159 9.89 8.31 18.15
N SER A 160 9.20 8.13 19.26
CA SER A 160 9.21 6.90 20.05
C SER A 160 7.78 6.44 20.29
N ALA A 161 7.53 5.14 20.27
CA ALA A 161 6.19 4.59 20.38
C ALA A 161 6.16 3.36 21.29
N LYS A 162 4.95 3.09 21.82
CA LYS A 162 4.61 1.88 22.56
C LYS A 162 3.27 1.38 22.05
N ILE A 163 3.17 0.07 21.84
CA ILE A 163 1.93 -0.61 21.49
C ILE A 163 1.56 -1.53 22.65
N SER A 164 0.27 -1.61 22.97
CA SER A 164 -0.24 -2.43 24.08
C SER A 164 -1.53 -3.13 23.70
N GLY A 165 -1.66 -4.41 24.07
CA GLY A 165 -2.92 -5.15 24.02
C GLY A 165 -3.88 -4.77 25.18
N ASN A 166 -3.37 -4.10 26.23
CA ASN A 166 -4.21 -3.51 27.27
C ASN A 166 -4.66 -2.13 26.78
N THR A 167 -5.88 -2.04 26.31
CA THR A 167 -6.46 -0.87 25.66
C THR A 167 -7.58 -0.25 26.51
N ASP A 168 -8.02 0.97 26.20
CA ASP A 168 -9.15 1.62 26.86
C ASP A 168 -10.51 0.97 26.49
N ILE A 169 -10.54 0.04 25.52
CA ILE A 169 -11.75 -0.68 25.09
C ILE A 169 -11.79 -2.09 25.70
N ASP A 170 -10.69 -2.84 25.61
CA ASP A 170 -10.57 -4.18 26.13
C ASP A 170 -9.14 -4.47 26.63
N THR A 171 -8.97 -5.53 27.39
CA THR A 171 -7.68 -5.94 27.94
C THR A 171 -7.27 -7.27 27.32
N ASN A 172 -6.30 -7.24 26.40
CA ASN A 172 -5.73 -8.41 25.74
C ASN A 172 -6.81 -9.28 25.06
N VAL A 173 -7.71 -8.65 24.29
CA VAL A 173 -8.75 -9.35 23.54
C VAL A 173 -8.61 -9.12 22.05
N SER A 174 -9.09 -7.98 21.54
CA SER A 174 -9.27 -7.77 20.12
C SER A 174 -8.64 -6.50 19.56
N HIS A 175 -8.04 -5.68 20.42
CA HIS A 175 -7.47 -4.40 20.02
C HIS A 175 -6.01 -4.25 20.39
N GLN A 176 -5.34 -3.35 19.71
CA GLN A 176 -4.02 -2.83 20.06
C GLN A 176 -4.12 -1.30 20.14
N GLN A 177 -3.55 -0.72 21.21
CA GLN A 177 -3.50 0.72 21.41
C GLN A 177 -2.08 1.22 21.23
N LEU A 178 -1.94 2.18 20.32
CA LEU A 178 -0.69 2.87 20.06
C LEU A 178 -0.62 4.12 20.93
N SER A 179 0.55 4.37 21.53
CA SER A 179 0.93 5.64 22.14
C SER A 179 2.28 6.04 21.60
N PHE A 180 2.50 7.33 21.33
CA PHE A 180 3.79 7.79 20.82
C PHE A 180 4.13 9.22 21.27
N ASP A 181 5.42 9.50 21.32
CA ASP A 181 5.99 10.81 21.62
C ASP A 181 6.78 11.32 20.42
N VAL A 182 6.56 12.58 20.06
CA VAL A 182 7.36 13.31 19.08
C VAL A 182 8.31 14.22 19.81
N HIS A 183 9.61 13.87 19.83
CA HIS A 183 10.65 14.63 20.50
C HIS A 183 11.05 15.84 19.65
N CYS A 184 10.78 17.05 20.14
CA CYS A 184 10.95 18.31 19.43
C CYS A 184 11.93 19.27 20.10
N ALA A 185 12.77 18.82 21.04
CA ALA A 185 13.74 19.66 21.68
C ALA A 185 14.68 20.34 20.67
N GLY A 186 14.71 21.68 20.68
CA GLY A 186 15.52 22.47 19.75
C GLY A 186 14.93 22.65 18.34
N TYR A 187 13.74 22.08 18.07
CA TYR A 187 13.00 22.29 16.83
C TYR A 187 11.86 23.28 17.05
N ASN A 188 11.81 24.34 16.25
CA ASN A 188 10.83 25.40 16.42
C ASN A 188 9.47 25.01 15.82
N ILE A 189 8.44 24.94 16.68
CA ILE A 189 7.04 24.70 16.31
C ILE A 189 6.22 25.80 16.96
N MET A 190 5.56 26.62 16.16
CA MET A 190 4.77 27.75 16.68
C MET A 190 3.46 27.29 17.32
N SER A 191 2.74 26.41 16.65
CA SER A 191 1.42 25.91 17.07
C SER A 191 1.37 24.39 16.92
N PRO A 192 1.84 23.61 17.91
CA PRO A 192 1.95 22.15 17.81
C PRO A 192 0.66 21.44 17.38
N ALA A 193 -0.49 21.93 17.78
CA ALA A 193 -1.80 21.32 17.48
C ALA A 193 -2.24 21.50 16.02
N THR A 194 -1.64 22.44 15.27
CA THR A 194 -2.00 22.77 13.89
C THR A 194 -0.87 22.51 12.92
N ASP A 195 0.38 22.75 13.35
CA ASP A 195 1.55 22.73 12.50
C ASP A 195 2.05 21.27 12.33
N ILE A 196 1.88 20.44 13.36
CA ILE A 196 2.25 19.02 13.35
C ILE A 196 1.06 18.15 12.97
N LYS A 197 1.23 17.33 11.94
CA LYS A 197 0.21 16.45 11.39
C LYS A 197 0.73 15.01 11.40
N PRO A 198 0.42 14.21 12.42
CA PRO A 198 0.72 12.79 12.41
C PRO A 198 -0.20 12.05 11.44
N VAL A 199 0.35 11.07 10.74
CA VAL A 199 -0.39 10.09 9.94
C VAL A 199 0.11 8.70 10.32
N ILE A 200 -0.79 7.81 10.68
CA ILE A 200 -0.47 6.48 11.19
C ILE A 200 -1.14 5.43 10.32
N TYR A 201 -0.36 4.44 9.88
CA TYR A 201 -0.84 3.28 9.13
C TYR A 201 -0.61 2.01 9.94
N GLN A 202 -1.59 1.12 9.95
CA GLN A 202 -1.44 -0.27 10.41
C GLN A 202 -1.31 -1.16 9.17
N ASN A 203 -0.21 -1.94 9.09
CA ASN A 203 0.07 -2.86 7.98
C ASN A 203 -0.04 -2.18 6.60
N ARG A 204 0.38 -0.92 6.49
CA ARG A 204 0.31 -0.08 5.28
C ARG A 204 -1.10 0.04 4.68
N ARG A 205 -2.15 -0.29 5.40
CA ARG A 205 -3.52 -0.18 4.92
C ARG A 205 -3.97 1.28 4.82
N PRO A 206 -4.48 1.71 3.66
CA PRO A 206 -4.96 3.09 3.48
C PRO A 206 -6.31 3.35 4.11
N ASP A 207 -7.16 2.32 4.12
CA ASP A 207 -8.57 2.43 4.51
C ASP A 207 -8.75 2.68 6.00
N ASN A 208 -7.81 2.21 6.85
CA ASN A 208 -7.82 2.39 8.31
C ASN A 208 -6.76 3.38 8.83
N CYS A 209 -6.17 4.20 7.96
CA CYS A 209 -5.17 5.17 8.39
C CYS A 209 -5.77 6.22 9.33
N VAL A 210 -4.98 6.64 10.32
CA VAL A 210 -5.37 7.65 11.30
C VAL A 210 -4.61 8.94 11.04
N SER A 211 -5.34 10.04 10.91
CA SER A 211 -4.78 11.37 10.71
C SER A 211 -5.61 12.42 11.47
N GLY A 212 -5.14 13.68 11.49
CA GLY A 212 -5.89 14.78 12.10
C GLY A 212 -5.93 14.76 13.64
N ILE A 213 -5.19 13.87 14.28
CA ILE A 213 -5.10 13.81 15.75
C ILE A 213 -4.23 14.93 16.32
N LYS A 214 -4.58 15.36 17.53
CA LYS A 214 -3.85 16.39 18.26
C LYS A 214 -3.10 15.79 19.44
N PRO A 215 -1.95 16.39 19.86
CA PRO A 215 -1.24 15.92 21.04
C PRO A 215 -2.11 16.07 22.29
N THR A 216 -2.11 15.04 23.13
CA THR A 216 -2.78 15.05 24.44
C THR A 216 -2.04 15.98 25.40
N TYR A 217 -0.71 15.94 25.36
CA TYR A 217 0.14 16.82 26.16
C TYR A 217 1.21 17.46 25.29
N VAL A 218 1.49 18.74 25.56
CA VAL A 218 2.55 19.52 24.92
C VAL A 218 3.52 19.96 26.00
N THR A 219 4.77 19.56 25.86
CA THR A 219 5.87 19.99 26.73
C THR A 219 6.90 20.79 25.93
N SER A 220 7.88 21.35 26.59
CA SER A 220 8.98 22.09 25.91
C SER A 220 9.86 21.18 25.04
N SER A 221 9.81 19.86 25.21
CA SER A 221 10.69 18.91 24.54
C SER A 221 9.98 17.81 23.75
N ALA A 222 8.67 17.64 23.97
CA ALA A 222 7.90 16.57 23.31
C ALA A 222 6.42 16.90 23.18
N LEU A 223 5.82 16.33 22.12
CA LEU A 223 4.38 16.25 21.90
C LEU A 223 3.96 14.79 22.16
N GLN A 224 3.03 14.57 23.08
CA GLN A 224 2.62 13.23 23.50
C GLN A 224 1.23 12.93 22.96
N TYR A 225 1.11 11.77 22.31
CA TYR A 225 -0.13 11.24 21.77
C TYR A 225 -0.48 9.96 22.53
N VAL A 226 -1.20 10.11 23.62
CA VAL A 226 -1.57 9.04 24.55
C VAL A 226 -3.07 9.13 24.89
N TYR A 227 -3.67 8.04 25.32
CA TYR A 227 -5.09 7.97 25.71
C TYR A 227 -6.06 8.49 24.61
N SER A 228 -5.76 8.17 23.36
CA SER A 228 -6.58 8.56 22.22
C SER A 228 -7.34 7.35 21.69
N GLU A 229 -8.67 7.44 21.66
CA GLU A 229 -9.52 6.40 21.06
C GLU A 229 -9.19 6.17 19.58
N SER A 230 -8.78 7.21 18.86
CA SER A 230 -8.37 7.12 17.46
C SER A 230 -7.10 6.29 17.25
N LEU A 231 -6.32 6.03 18.31
CA LEU A 231 -5.11 5.20 18.26
C LEU A 231 -5.35 3.77 18.77
N ILE A 232 -6.61 3.36 18.87
CA ILE A 232 -7.00 1.98 19.16
C ILE A 232 -7.42 1.31 17.85
N PHE A 233 -6.65 0.32 17.44
CA PHE A 233 -6.86 -0.40 16.20
C PHE A 233 -7.42 -1.79 16.47
N LYS A 234 -8.31 -2.28 15.59
CA LYS A 234 -8.61 -3.69 15.49
C LYS A 234 -7.34 -4.45 15.17
N ALA A 235 -7.05 -5.49 15.94
CA ALA A 235 -5.78 -6.18 15.79
C ALA A 235 -5.73 -7.12 14.57
N GLY A 236 -6.88 -7.60 14.08
CA GLY A 236 -6.91 -8.59 13.00
C GLY A 236 -6.30 -9.92 13.41
N ASN A 237 -5.73 -10.61 12.45
CA ASN A 237 -4.99 -11.86 12.59
C ASN A 237 -3.78 -11.82 11.64
N GLU A 238 -2.81 -12.73 11.81
CA GLU A 238 -1.69 -12.84 10.87
C GLU A 238 -2.19 -13.04 9.44
N TYR A 239 -1.52 -12.45 8.46
CA TYR A 239 -1.90 -12.58 7.06
C TYR A 239 -1.83 -14.04 6.62
N ARG A 240 -2.72 -14.41 5.74
CA ARG A 240 -2.63 -15.68 5.01
C ARG A 240 -1.50 -15.61 4.02
N ARG A 241 -0.96 -16.76 3.66
CA ARG A 241 0.19 -16.84 2.76
C ARG A 241 -0.01 -17.97 1.77
N PHE A 242 0.36 -17.73 0.51
CA PHE A 242 0.63 -18.79 -0.44
C PHE A 242 1.96 -18.55 -1.15
N GLU A 243 2.52 -19.59 -1.70
CA GLU A 243 3.74 -19.57 -2.49
C GLU A 243 3.53 -20.35 -3.78
N LEU A 244 3.82 -19.71 -4.91
CA LEU A 244 3.75 -20.31 -6.24
C LEU A 244 5.01 -19.87 -6.99
N THR A 245 6.07 -20.65 -6.92
CA THR A 245 7.39 -20.36 -7.54
C THR A 245 7.69 -21.25 -8.75
N ASP A 246 6.84 -22.25 -8.99
CA ASP A 246 6.90 -23.17 -10.13
C ASP A 246 5.49 -23.31 -10.73
N PRO A 247 5.30 -23.02 -12.02
CA PRO A 247 3.98 -23.16 -12.65
C PRO A 247 3.58 -24.63 -12.91
N TYR A 248 4.46 -25.58 -12.68
CA TYR A 248 4.22 -27.03 -12.90
C TYR A 248 3.98 -27.81 -11.61
N ALA A 249 4.23 -27.19 -10.45
CA ALA A 249 4.09 -27.87 -9.16
C ALA A 249 3.41 -26.95 -8.13
N PRO A 250 2.49 -27.49 -7.29
CA PRO A 250 1.87 -26.72 -6.23
C PRO A 250 2.91 -26.37 -5.15
N GLY A 251 2.96 -25.11 -4.76
CA GLY A 251 3.74 -24.62 -3.62
C GLY A 251 2.93 -24.59 -2.32
N GLN A 252 3.39 -23.80 -1.35
CA GLN A 252 2.71 -23.67 -0.05
C GLN A 252 1.30 -23.10 -0.23
N ASN A 253 0.30 -23.76 0.39
CA ASN A 253 -1.12 -23.38 0.35
C ASN A 253 -1.77 -23.41 -1.05
N VAL A 254 -1.12 -24.02 -2.03
CA VAL A 254 -1.69 -24.28 -3.36
C VAL A 254 -2.15 -25.74 -3.40
N ASP A 255 -3.44 -25.96 -3.72
CA ASP A 255 -4.04 -27.30 -3.83
C ASP A 255 -3.59 -28.00 -5.14
N ARG A 256 -3.68 -27.26 -6.25
CA ARG A 256 -3.27 -27.77 -7.56
C ARG A 256 -2.90 -26.65 -8.51
N VAL A 257 -2.09 -26.99 -9.51
CA VAL A 257 -1.79 -26.15 -10.66
C VAL A 257 -2.11 -26.94 -11.93
N GLN A 258 -2.76 -26.28 -12.87
CA GLN A 258 -3.15 -26.87 -14.16
C GLN A 258 -3.05 -25.81 -15.25
N TYR A 259 -2.47 -26.19 -16.40
CA TYR A 259 -2.51 -25.33 -17.58
C TYR A 259 -3.87 -25.44 -18.26
N SER A 260 -4.50 -24.30 -18.52
CA SER A 260 -5.68 -24.15 -19.37
C SER A 260 -5.54 -22.85 -20.13
N GLU A 261 -5.40 -22.95 -21.45
CA GLU A 261 -5.11 -21.81 -22.31
C GLU A 261 -5.97 -20.57 -21.97
N PRO A 262 -5.40 -19.38 -21.83
CA PRO A 262 -3.99 -19.03 -22.10
C PRO A 262 -3.08 -19.08 -20.86
N TYR A 263 -3.56 -19.46 -19.65
CA TYR A 263 -2.80 -19.34 -18.41
C TYR A 263 -2.60 -20.67 -17.68
N PHE A 264 -1.60 -20.72 -16.81
CA PHE A 264 -1.62 -21.63 -15.67
C PHE A 264 -2.70 -21.17 -14.67
N HIS A 265 -3.48 -22.10 -14.15
CA HIS A 265 -4.46 -21.88 -13.10
C HIS A 265 -3.97 -22.52 -11.82
N ALA A 266 -3.76 -21.72 -10.78
CA ALA A 266 -3.40 -22.17 -9.46
C ALA A 266 -4.62 -22.06 -8.53
N GLU A 267 -5.13 -23.19 -8.05
CA GLU A 267 -6.21 -23.20 -7.05
C GLU A 267 -5.62 -23.29 -5.66
N LEU A 268 -5.92 -22.30 -4.83
CA LEU A 268 -5.55 -22.34 -3.43
C LEU A 268 -6.50 -23.26 -2.65
N TYR A 269 -6.03 -23.83 -1.53
CA TYR A 269 -6.94 -24.48 -0.58
C TYR A 269 -8.06 -23.52 -0.17
N THR A 270 -9.28 -24.07 0.00
CA THR A 270 -10.42 -23.25 0.42
C THR A 270 -10.17 -22.69 1.82
N ASP A 271 -10.10 -21.39 1.90
CA ASP A 271 -10.01 -20.65 3.15
C ASP A 271 -11.32 -20.68 3.92
N LYS A 272 -11.20 -20.66 5.24
CA LYS A 272 -12.34 -20.57 6.16
C LYS A 272 -12.18 -19.35 7.05
N VAL A 273 -13.27 -18.88 7.62
CA VAL A 273 -13.23 -17.88 8.68
C VAL A 273 -12.37 -18.40 9.86
N ARG A 274 -11.61 -17.52 10.47
CA ARG A 274 -10.68 -17.87 11.56
C ARG A 274 -11.22 -17.38 12.90
N PRO A 275 -11.81 -18.25 13.71
CA PRO A 275 -12.38 -17.89 15.01
C PRO A 275 -11.34 -17.80 16.13
N THR A 276 -10.08 -18.16 15.85
CA THR A 276 -8.98 -18.17 16.81
C THR A 276 -7.72 -17.55 16.19
N TYR A 277 -6.85 -17.05 17.04
CA TYR A 277 -5.54 -16.59 16.64
C TYR A 277 -4.75 -17.70 15.92
N THR A 278 -4.11 -17.34 14.83
CA THR A 278 -3.25 -18.23 14.05
C THR A 278 -1.83 -17.74 14.18
N ASN A 279 -1.02 -18.40 14.98
CA ASN A 279 0.41 -18.10 15.04
C ASN A 279 1.09 -18.57 13.74
N ALA A 280 1.25 -17.67 12.81
CA ALA A 280 1.90 -17.90 11.52
C ALA A 280 2.82 -16.72 11.21
N ARG A 281 4.02 -17.01 10.74
CA ARG A 281 4.91 -15.94 10.28
C ARG A 281 4.41 -15.40 8.95
N ASP A 282 4.24 -14.11 8.88
CA ASP A 282 3.91 -13.38 7.66
C ASP A 282 4.77 -12.12 7.49
N GLU A 283 4.51 -11.33 6.46
CA GLU A 283 5.19 -10.07 6.18
C GLU A 283 4.16 -8.93 6.01
N ASN A 284 3.07 -8.99 6.79
CA ASN A 284 2.05 -7.93 6.88
C ASN A 284 1.47 -7.49 5.53
N GLY A 285 1.12 -8.46 4.67
CA GLY A 285 0.46 -8.20 3.39
C GLY A 285 1.41 -8.00 2.20
N ARG A 286 2.72 -8.07 2.40
CA ARG A 286 3.72 -7.92 1.33
C ARG A 286 3.73 -9.11 0.40
N TYR A 287 4.28 -8.90 -0.79
CA TYR A 287 4.53 -9.96 -1.75
C TYR A 287 5.94 -9.83 -2.35
N PHE A 288 6.46 -10.93 -2.81
CA PHE A 288 7.78 -11.02 -3.39
C PHE A 288 7.74 -11.90 -4.65
N ILE A 289 8.14 -11.34 -5.80
CA ILE A 289 8.24 -12.07 -7.05
C ILE A 289 9.48 -12.95 -7.01
N ASN A 290 9.29 -14.24 -7.21
CA ASN A 290 10.38 -15.22 -7.20
C ASN A 290 10.01 -16.45 -8.02
N THR A 291 11.03 -17.08 -8.58
CA THR A 291 10.93 -18.40 -9.25
C THR A 291 11.78 -19.43 -8.53
N LEU A 292 11.51 -20.70 -8.75
CA LEU A 292 12.30 -21.80 -8.18
C LEU A 292 13.80 -21.71 -8.58
N GLN A 293 14.10 -21.14 -9.73
CA GLN A 293 15.46 -20.98 -10.25
C GLN A 293 16.19 -19.78 -9.64
N GLY A 294 15.48 -18.83 -9.05
CA GLY A 294 16.02 -17.70 -8.28
C GLY A 294 16.75 -16.62 -9.08
N PHE A 295 17.05 -16.81 -10.33
CA PHE A 295 17.73 -15.85 -11.20
C PHE A 295 16.75 -15.32 -12.25
N GLY A 296 16.86 -14.03 -12.60
CA GLY A 296 16.06 -13.40 -13.65
C GLY A 296 14.56 -13.28 -13.34
N SER A 297 14.17 -13.28 -12.08
CA SER A 297 12.74 -13.27 -11.67
C SER A 297 11.93 -12.14 -12.29
N ALA A 298 12.54 -11.00 -12.61
CA ALA A 298 11.87 -9.88 -13.23
C ALA A 298 11.28 -10.22 -14.61
N ILE A 299 11.95 -11.04 -15.41
CA ILE A 299 11.55 -11.41 -16.78
C ILE A 299 11.26 -12.88 -16.98
N GLU A 300 11.63 -13.77 -16.04
CA GLU A 300 11.43 -15.22 -16.14
C GLU A 300 10.25 -15.74 -15.31
N ALA A 301 9.73 -14.94 -14.37
CA ALA A 301 8.57 -15.31 -13.60
C ALA A 301 7.29 -15.23 -14.45
N ASP A 302 6.64 -16.37 -14.68
CA ASP A 302 5.39 -16.44 -15.43
C ASP A 302 4.21 -15.90 -14.63
N TYR A 303 3.09 -15.68 -15.27
CA TYR A 303 1.82 -15.33 -14.65
C TYR A 303 0.91 -16.54 -14.53
N ALA A 304 0.19 -16.63 -13.43
CA ALA A 304 -0.85 -17.63 -13.21
C ALA A 304 -2.15 -16.96 -12.78
N ALA A 305 -3.27 -17.51 -13.24
CA ALA A 305 -4.60 -17.18 -12.72
C ALA A 305 -4.78 -17.88 -11.37
N VAL A 306 -4.61 -17.13 -10.27
CA VAL A 306 -4.72 -17.66 -8.91
C VAL A 306 -6.15 -17.54 -8.43
N HIS A 307 -6.74 -18.68 -8.05
CA HIS A 307 -8.13 -18.81 -7.60
C HIS A 307 -8.19 -18.79 -6.08
N PHE A 308 -8.84 -17.77 -5.54
CA PHE A 308 -9.10 -17.61 -4.11
C PHE A 308 -10.55 -18.01 -3.80
N THR A 309 -10.72 -18.85 -2.80
CA THR A 309 -12.04 -19.31 -2.33
C THR A 309 -12.14 -19.12 -0.82
N LEU A 310 -13.13 -18.35 -0.36
CA LEU A 310 -13.42 -18.13 1.07
C LEU A 310 -14.78 -18.73 1.42
N LYS A 311 -14.79 -19.67 2.35
CA LYS A 311 -16.01 -20.19 2.95
C LYS A 311 -16.39 -19.34 4.16
N ALA A 312 -17.28 -18.38 3.94
CA ALA A 312 -17.84 -17.51 4.96
C ALA A 312 -19.37 -17.42 4.80
N PRO A 313 -20.13 -17.10 5.84
CA PRO A 313 -21.56 -16.89 5.74
C PRO A 313 -21.91 -15.74 4.79
N TYR A 314 -22.95 -15.94 3.98
CA TYR A 314 -23.53 -14.87 3.18
C TYR A 314 -24.55 -14.08 4.02
N ASP A 315 -24.39 -12.76 4.14
CA ASP A 315 -25.34 -11.91 4.87
C ASP A 315 -25.96 -10.80 4.02
N GLY A 316 -25.43 -10.55 2.82
CA GLY A 316 -25.91 -9.52 1.89
C GLY A 316 -25.75 -8.07 2.37
N CYS A 317 -25.09 -7.83 3.50
CA CYS A 317 -24.94 -6.51 4.09
C CYS A 317 -23.64 -5.79 3.71
N GLY A 318 -22.74 -6.47 3.03
CA GLY A 318 -21.44 -5.95 2.58
C GLY A 318 -20.80 -6.88 1.55
N ASP A 319 -19.55 -6.59 1.24
CA ASP A 319 -18.76 -7.36 0.28
C ASP A 319 -17.41 -7.74 0.89
N TYR A 320 -16.93 -8.94 0.57
CA TYR A 320 -15.55 -9.33 0.83
C TYR A 320 -14.62 -8.87 -0.27
N TYR A 321 -13.44 -8.42 0.13
CA TYR A 321 -12.35 -8.04 -0.76
C TYR A 321 -11.08 -8.81 -0.41
N LEU A 322 -10.39 -9.31 -1.42
CA LEU A 322 -9.05 -9.86 -1.29
C LEU A 322 -8.05 -8.69 -1.22
N CYS A 323 -7.26 -8.58 -0.15
CA CYS A 323 -6.37 -7.47 0.10
C CYS A 323 -4.94 -7.93 0.39
N GLY A 324 -3.98 -7.15 -0.10
CA GLY A 324 -2.54 -7.29 0.07
C GLY A 324 -1.83 -6.20 -0.73
N ASP A 325 -0.52 -6.05 -0.56
CA ASP A 325 0.26 -5.02 -1.27
C ASP A 325 0.24 -5.23 -2.79
N PHE A 326 0.07 -6.48 -3.26
CA PHE A 326 -0.02 -6.82 -4.68
C PHE A 326 -1.22 -6.20 -5.42
N ASN A 327 -2.21 -5.71 -4.70
CA ASN A 327 -3.35 -4.97 -5.26
C ASN A 327 -3.54 -3.60 -4.58
N GLY A 328 -2.53 -3.13 -3.83
CA GLY A 328 -2.48 -1.83 -3.18
C GLY A 328 -3.46 -1.67 -2.03
N ASN A 329 -4.03 -2.75 -1.50
CA ASN A 329 -5.04 -2.75 -0.43
C ASN A 329 -6.28 -1.86 -0.73
N PHE A 330 -6.61 -1.62 -2.01
CA PHE A 330 -7.78 -0.85 -2.42
C PHE A 330 -9.00 -1.74 -2.63
N PHE A 331 -10.19 -1.24 -2.31
CA PHE A 331 -11.44 -1.91 -2.61
C PHE A 331 -11.94 -1.55 -4.01
N GLY A 332 -12.02 -2.53 -4.88
CA GLY A 332 -12.41 -2.32 -6.28
C GLY A 332 -13.04 -3.56 -6.92
N ALA A 333 -13.54 -3.40 -8.13
CA ALA A 333 -14.18 -4.51 -8.84
C ALA A 333 -13.21 -5.66 -9.15
N HIS A 334 -11.90 -5.36 -9.21
CA HIS A 334 -10.86 -6.34 -9.54
C HIS A 334 -10.58 -7.33 -8.41
N ASN A 335 -10.69 -6.91 -7.14
CA ASN A 335 -10.39 -7.74 -5.96
C ASN A 335 -11.64 -8.03 -5.09
N ARG A 336 -12.83 -7.59 -5.54
CA ARG A 336 -14.09 -7.95 -4.91
C ARG A 336 -14.39 -9.42 -5.11
N MET A 337 -14.70 -10.12 -4.05
CA MET A 337 -15.12 -11.51 -4.11
C MET A 337 -16.59 -11.63 -4.50
N ARG A 338 -16.91 -12.64 -5.30
CA ARG A 338 -18.27 -12.92 -5.73
C ARG A 338 -18.80 -14.15 -5.01
N TRP A 339 -20.02 -14.07 -4.54
CA TRP A 339 -20.72 -15.20 -3.97
C TRP A 339 -21.09 -16.19 -5.08
N ASP A 340 -20.82 -17.45 -4.83
CA ASP A 340 -21.17 -18.58 -5.69
C ASP A 340 -22.19 -19.47 -4.95
N ASP A 341 -23.43 -19.48 -5.46
CA ASP A 341 -24.54 -20.20 -4.86
C ASP A 341 -24.36 -21.73 -4.89
N ASP A 342 -23.65 -22.25 -5.88
CA ASP A 342 -23.45 -23.70 -6.01
C ASP A 342 -22.47 -24.23 -4.97
N SER A 343 -21.36 -23.54 -4.75
CA SER A 343 -20.33 -23.93 -3.78
C SER A 343 -20.56 -23.35 -2.39
N GLN A 344 -21.49 -22.38 -2.23
CA GLN A 344 -21.72 -21.64 -0.99
C GLN A 344 -20.44 -21.00 -0.44
N CYS A 345 -19.67 -20.37 -1.34
CA CYS A 345 -18.39 -19.72 -1.06
C CYS A 345 -18.27 -18.41 -1.81
N TYR A 346 -17.42 -17.52 -1.30
CA TYR A 346 -16.95 -16.34 -2.03
C TYR A 346 -15.74 -16.70 -2.87
N ARG A 347 -15.67 -16.21 -4.11
CA ARG A 347 -14.58 -16.49 -5.03
C ARG A 347 -14.08 -15.26 -5.75
N THR A 348 -12.79 -15.23 -6.03
CA THR A 348 -12.17 -14.26 -6.95
C THR A 348 -10.97 -14.91 -7.64
N VAL A 349 -10.59 -14.39 -8.80
CA VAL A 349 -9.41 -14.83 -9.55
C VAL A 349 -8.52 -13.61 -9.79
N GLN A 350 -7.23 -13.76 -9.53
CA GLN A 350 -6.22 -12.72 -9.78
C GLN A 350 -5.15 -13.28 -10.71
N LEU A 351 -4.77 -12.51 -11.73
CA LEU A 351 -3.61 -12.83 -12.55
C LEU A 351 -2.38 -12.29 -11.83
N LEU A 352 -1.58 -13.20 -11.25
CA LEU A 352 -0.42 -12.87 -10.43
C LEU A 352 0.85 -13.51 -11.00
N LYS A 353 1.96 -12.80 -10.89
CA LYS A 353 3.29 -13.28 -11.23
C LYS A 353 3.74 -14.34 -10.22
N LEU A 354 4.56 -15.29 -10.62
CA LEU A 354 5.09 -16.31 -9.69
C LEU A 354 5.82 -15.64 -8.51
N GLY A 355 5.59 -16.15 -7.31
CA GLY A 355 6.17 -15.59 -6.10
C GLY A 355 5.51 -16.04 -4.81
N LEU A 356 5.79 -15.26 -3.77
CA LEU A 356 5.25 -15.41 -2.43
C LEU A 356 4.32 -14.23 -2.14
N TYR A 357 3.14 -14.51 -1.61
CA TYR A 357 2.10 -13.52 -1.41
C TYR A 357 1.49 -13.63 -0.02
N ASN A 358 1.40 -12.52 0.70
CA ASN A 358 0.60 -12.40 1.90
C ASN A 358 -0.72 -11.71 1.56
N TYR A 359 -1.83 -12.23 2.08
CA TYR A 359 -3.17 -11.72 1.80
C TYR A 359 -4.10 -11.88 2.97
N GLN A 360 -5.18 -11.11 2.97
CA GLN A 360 -6.29 -11.23 3.90
C GLN A 360 -7.61 -10.95 3.20
N TYR A 361 -8.70 -11.35 3.82
CA TYR A 361 -10.04 -11.01 3.37
C TYR A 361 -10.63 -9.93 4.26
N LEU A 362 -10.92 -8.77 3.69
CA LEU A 362 -11.59 -7.69 4.41
C LEU A 362 -13.05 -7.62 4.00
N TRP A 363 -13.91 -7.56 5.00
CA TRP A 363 -15.33 -7.34 4.78
C TRP A 363 -15.64 -5.85 4.87
N VAL A 364 -16.26 -5.29 3.83
CA VAL A 364 -16.64 -3.87 3.76
C VAL A 364 -18.15 -3.77 3.86
N PRO A 365 -18.71 -3.20 4.94
CA PRO A 365 -20.14 -2.97 5.06
C PRO A 365 -20.65 -2.07 3.94
N ARG A 366 -21.90 -2.25 3.54
CA ARG A 366 -22.50 -1.45 2.48
C ARG A 366 -22.58 0.03 2.89
N GLY A 367 -21.92 0.89 2.08
CA GLY A 367 -21.85 2.33 2.33
C GLY A 367 -20.65 2.78 3.16
N GLU A 368 -19.85 1.83 3.66
CA GLU A 368 -18.59 2.11 4.35
C GLU A 368 -17.40 2.05 3.40
N THR A 369 -16.28 2.63 3.84
CA THR A 369 -15.01 2.65 3.10
C THR A 369 -13.87 1.96 3.83
N VAL A 370 -14.12 1.51 5.06
CA VAL A 370 -13.15 0.82 5.91
C VAL A 370 -13.48 -0.66 5.96
N GLY A 371 -12.49 -1.49 5.65
CA GLY A 371 -12.61 -2.93 5.73
C GLY A 371 -12.37 -3.45 7.15
N VAL A 372 -13.22 -4.37 7.59
CA VAL A 372 -13.13 -5.02 8.90
C VAL A 372 -12.65 -6.46 8.76
N THR A 373 -11.85 -6.90 9.72
CA THR A 373 -11.22 -8.22 9.80
C THR A 373 -12.10 -9.26 10.50
N ALA A 374 -12.93 -8.82 11.44
CA ALA A 374 -13.72 -9.69 12.33
C ALA A 374 -14.51 -10.81 11.65
N PRO A 375 -15.21 -10.58 10.49
CA PRO A 375 -16.05 -11.63 9.88
C PRO A 375 -15.27 -12.75 9.19
N SER A 376 -13.98 -12.54 8.84
CA SER A 376 -13.16 -13.48 8.09
C SER A 376 -11.91 -13.93 8.85
N GLU A 377 -11.18 -12.95 9.37
CA GLU A 377 -9.87 -13.19 10.01
C GLU A 377 -9.95 -13.24 11.54
N GLY A 378 -10.98 -12.63 12.12
CA GLY A 378 -11.05 -12.36 13.55
C GLY A 378 -10.15 -11.18 13.95
N ASP A 379 -10.20 -10.83 15.25
CA ASP A 379 -9.37 -9.79 15.83
C ASP A 379 -8.73 -10.31 17.12
N PHE A 380 -7.40 -10.38 17.16
CA PHE A 380 -6.66 -10.95 18.28
C PHE A 380 -5.49 -10.03 18.65
N TYR A 381 -5.42 -9.59 19.91
CA TYR A 381 -4.36 -8.68 20.36
C TYR A 381 -2.94 -9.19 20.13
N ASN A 382 -2.78 -10.50 19.98
CA ASN A 382 -1.50 -11.18 19.74
C ASN A 382 -0.88 -10.92 18.38
N THR A 383 -1.68 -10.43 17.41
CA THR A 383 -1.25 -10.25 16.02
C THR A 383 -0.05 -9.32 15.91
N GLU A 384 1.00 -9.75 15.20
CA GLU A 384 2.25 -9.01 15.02
C GLU A 384 2.09 -7.90 13.97
N ASN A 385 1.25 -6.91 14.27
CA ASN A 385 1.00 -5.79 13.37
C ASN A 385 2.18 -4.82 13.30
N GLU A 386 2.40 -4.28 12.11
CA GLU A 386 3.30 -3.17 11.85
C GLU A 386 2.55 -1.83 11.93
N TYR A 387 3.16 -0.84 12.58
CA TYR A 387 2.67 0.53 12.61
C TYR A 387 3.70 1.47 12.03
N LEU A 388 3.31 2.23 11.00
CA LEU A 388 4.13 3.29 10.41
C LEU A 388 3.59 4.64 10.85
N ILE A 389 4.39 5.39 11.62
CA ILE A 389 4.06 6.72 12.14
C ILE A 389 4.84 7.74 11.33
N MET A 390 4.16 8.64 10.64
CA MET A 390 4.73 9.69 9.82
C MET A 390 4.35 11.05 10.41
N ILE A 391 5.36 11.90 10.66
CA ILE A 391 5.18 13.22 11.27
C ILE A 391 5.46 14.30 10.23
N TYR A 392 4.41 15.00 9.85
CA TYR A 392 4.51 16.14 8.94
C TYR A 392 4.48 17.45 9.72
N HIS A 393 5.20 18.44 9.21
CA HIS A 393 5.23 19.81 9.74
C HIS A 393 4.98 20.80 8.60
N ARG A 394 3.99 21.69 8.80
CA ARG A 394 3.77 22.84 7.94
C ARG A 394 4.09 24.11 8.72
N ASP A 395 5.07 24.89 8.27
CA ASP A 395 5.34 26.20 8.82
C ASP A 395 4.15 27.15 8.60
N PHE A 396 3.96 28.10 9.47
CA PHE A 396 2.96 29.16 9.27
C PHE A 396 3.19 29.87 7.93
N GLY A 397 2.20 29.89 7.05
CA GLY A 397 2.31 30.41 5.68
C GLY A 397 3.12 29.51 4.72
N GLY A 398 3.48 28.30 5.15
CA GLY A 398 4.16 27.32 4.30
C GLY A 398 3.26 26.75 3.21
N ARG A 399 3.85 26.48 2.03
CA ARG A 399 3.14 26.00 0.84
C ARG A 399 2.95 24.47 0.79
N TYR A 400 3.59 23.70 1.71
CA TYR A 400 3.56 22.25 1.70
C TYR A 400 3.83 21.64 3.07
N ASP A 401 3.48 20.36 3.23
CA ASP A 401 3.74 19.57 4.42
C ASP A 401 5.09 18.85 4.27
N ARG A 402 6.04 19.14 5.16
CA ARG A 402 7.35 18.47 5.21
C ARG A 402 7.26 17.21 6.05
N LEU A 403 7.70 16.07 5.56
CA LEU A 403 7.88 14.87 6.37
C LEU A 403 9.18 15.03 7.18
N VAL A 404 9.07 15.23 8.49
CA VAL A 404 10.18 15.59 9.38
C VAL A 404 10.50 14.53 10.44
N GLY A 405 9.67 13.53 10.61
CA GLY A 405 9.91 12.39 11.50
C GLY A 405 9.16 11.15 11.03
N MET A 406 9.72 9.99 11.30
CA MET A 406 9.12 8.70 10.97
C MET A 406 9.57 7.65 11.97
N LEU A 407 8.69 6.72 12.27
CA LEU A 407 9.00 5.49 13.00
C LEU A 407 8.14 4.35 12.44
N GLN A 408 8.81 3.25 12.13
CA GLN A 408 8.16 1.95 11.90
C GLN A 408 8.38 1.12 13.15
N VAL A 409 7.32 0.55 13.71
CA VAL A 409 7.36 -0.28 14.92
C VAL A 409 6.42 -1.46 14.77
N ASN A 410 6.88 -2.65 15.13
CA ASN A 410 6.07 -3.86 15.15
C ASN A 410 5.58 -4.13 16.58
N TYR A 411 4.36 -4.63 16.69
CA TYR A 411 3.90 -5.20 17.95
C TYR A 411 4.60 -6.53 18.18
N ASP A 412 5.25 -6.67 19.31
CA ASP A 412 6.03 -7.86 19.68
C ASP A 412 5.60 -8.27 21.11
N LEU A 413 4.96 -9.44 21.21
CA LEU A 413 4.49 -9.98 22.49
C LEU A 413 5.60 -10.28 23.50
N GLU A 414 6.81 -10.58 23.01
CA GLU A 414 7.94 -10.91 23.90
C GLU A 414 8.55 -9.66 24.54
N LYS A 415 8.28 -8.45 24.01
CA LYS A 415 8.84 -7.18 24.48
C LYS A 415 7.83 -6.28 25.20
N ASN A 416 6.53 -6.68 25.29
CA ASN A 416 5.47 -5.86 25.89
C ASN A 416 4.91 -6.46 27.19
#